data_7a0583f51c0a6d6ef398d1ab3ea2d6d4
#
_entry.id   7a0583f51c0a6d6ef398d1ab3ea2d6d4
#
_cell.length_a   1.000
_cell.length_b   1.000
_cell.length_c   1.000
_cell.angle_alpha   90.00
_cell.angle_beta   90.00
_cell.angle_gamma   90.00
#
_symmetry.space_group_name_H-M   'P 1'
#
loop_
_entity.id
_entity.type
_entity.pdbx_description
1 polymer ?
#
loop_
_entity_poly.entity_id
_entity_poly.type
_entity_poly.pdbx_seq_one_letter_code
_entity_poly.pdbx_strand_id
1 'polypeptide(L)' 'MTDETKQEIGAALMLLKNTLVSNGVSIALEKKDDGCICFFDTAEYCRTGKFKGISVKTMDLVR' A
#
# COMPACT_ATOMS: atom_id res chain seq x y z
N MET A 1 22.32 6.09 0.66
CA MET A 1 21.59 5.08 1.44
C MET A 1 22.49 3.88 1.68
N THR A 2 22.58 3.43 2.91
CA THR A 2 23.42 2.28 3.25
C THR A 2 22.78 0.97 2.85
N ASP A 3 23.61 -0.09 2.79
CA ASP A 3 23.09 -1.41 2.47
C ASP A 3 22.16 -1.91 3.58
N GLU A 4 22.47 -1.56 4.83
CA GLU A 4 21.61 -1.93 5.95
C GLU A 4 20.24 -1.31 5.82
N THR A 5 20.18 -0.02 5.44
CA THR A 5 18.90 0.66 5.23
C THR A 5 18.10 0.01 4.10
N LYS A 6 18.79 -0.36 3.01
CA LYS A 6 18.13 -1.03 1.90
C LYS A 6 17.52 -2.36 2.34
N GLN A 7 18.24 -3.10 3.18
CA GLN A 7 17.76 -4.38 3.69
C GLN A 7 16.55 -4.18 4.61
N GLU A 8 16.59 -3.14 5.44
CA GLU A 8 15.47 -2.82 6.32
C GLU A 8 14.21 -2.47 5.53
N ILE A 9 14.37 -1.67 4.47
CA ILE A 9 13.26 -1.32 3.60
C ILE A 9 12.71 -2.58 2.93
N GLY A 10 13.59 -3.46 2.45
CA GLY A 10 13.18 -4.71 1.84
C GLY A 10 12.38 -5.57 2.80
N ALA A 11 12.82 -5.65 4.06
CA ALA A 11 12.12 -6.42 5.09
C ALA A 11 10.75 -5.82 5.37
N ALA A 12 10.65 -4.50 5.43
CA ALA A 12 9.39 -3.82 5.67
C ALA A 12 8.41 -4.05 4.51
N LEU A 13 8.91 -4.02 3.27
CA LEU A 13 8.08 -4.28 2.10
C LEU A 13 7.60 -5.73 2.09
N MET A 14 8.44 -6.67 2.49
CA MET A 14 8.06 -8.07 2.58
C MET A 14 6.96 -8.27 3.62
N LEU A 15 7.09 -7.61 4.77
CA LEU A 15 6.07 -7.67 5.82
C LEU A 15 4.77 -7.07 5.32
N LEU A 16 4.83 -5.94 4.64
CA LEU A 16 3.65 -5.30 4.07
C LEU A 16 2.97 -6.22 3.07
N LYS A 17 3.74 -6.82 2.16
CA LYS A 17 3.21 -7.75 1.17
C LYS A 17 2.48 -8.91 1.86
N ASN A 18 3.11 -9.51 2.86
CA ASN A 18 2.52 -10.64 3.57
C ASN A 18 1.23 -10.24 4.27
N THR A 19 1.20 -9.05 4.86
CA THR A 19 0.02 -8.55 5.54
C THR A 19 -1.13 -8.33 4.55
N LEU A 20 -0.84 -7.76 3.40
CA LEU A 20 -1.84 -7.53 2.37
C LEU A 20 -2.41 -8.85 1.85
N VAL A 21 -1.54 -9.79 1.51
CA VAL A 21 -1.96 -11.08 0.98
C VAL A 21 -2.80 -11.84 2.01
N SER A 22 -2.37 -11.84 3.27
CA SER A 22 -3.06 -12.58 4.33
C SER A 22 -4.45 -12.03 4.61
N ASN A 23 -4.67 -10.75 4.33
CA ASN A 23 -5.95 -10.08 4.60
C ASN A 23 -6.78 -9.83 3.34
N GLY A 24 -6.32 -10.30 2.19
CA GLY A 24 -7.06 -10.10 0.94
C GLY A 24 -7.14 -8.65 0.54
N VAL A 25 -6.08 -7.90 0.77
CA VAL A 25 -6.03 -6.47 0.50
C VAL A 25 -5.12 -6.19 -0.69
N SER A 26 -5.57 -5.33 -1.58
CA SER A 26 -4.77 -4.88 -2.72
C SER A 26 -4.34 -3.44 -2.51
N ILE A 27 -3.32 -3.05 -3.27
CA ILE A 27 -2.76 -1.71 -3.19
C ILE A 27 -2.83 -1.06 -4.57
N ALA A 28 -3.16 0.21 -4.60
CA ALA A 28 -3.17 0.98 -5.84
C ALA A 28 -2.62 2.37 -5.58
N LEU A 29 -2.04 2.96 -6.61
CA LEU A 29 -1.51 4.31 -6.54
C LEU A 29 -2.43 5.24 -7.30
N GLU A 30 -2.82 6.36 -6.67
CA GLU A 30 -3.60 7.39 -7.31
C GLU A 30 -2.73 8.62 -7.50
N LYS A 31 -2.79 9.16 -8.71
CA LYS A 31 -2.09 10.39 -9.05
C LYS A 31 -3.05 11.57 -8.95
N LYS A 32 -3.39 11.94 -7.74
CA LYS A 32 -4.18 13.14 -7.50
C LYS A 32 -3.34 14.08 -6.66
N ASP A 33 -3.24 15.32 -7.11
CA ASP A 33 -2.52 16.36 -6.38
C ASP A 33 -1.19 15.89 -5.79
N ASP A 34 -1.23 15.33 -4.59
CA ASP A 34 -0.04 14.92 -3.85
C ASP A 34 0.26 13.43 -3.98
N GLY A 35 -0.60 12.70 -4.66
CA GLY A 35 -0.47 11.26 -4.75
C GLY A 35 -0.98 10.56 -3.50
N CYS A 36 -1.65 9.44 -3.69
CA CYS A 36 -2.15 8.64 -2.58
C CYS A 36 -1.90 7.17 -2.84
N ILE A 37 -1.68 6.44 -1.78
CA ILE A 37 -1.62 4.98 -1.83
C ILE A 37 -2.92 4.48 -1.24
N CYS A 38 -3.68 3.71 -2.02
CA CYS A 38 -4.95 3.18 -1.57
C CYS A 38 -4.84 1.70 -1.26
N PHE A 39 -5.37 1.31 -0.12
CA PHE A 39 -5.46 -0.10 0.29
C PHE A 39 -6.93 -0.46 0.28
N PHE A 40 -7.29 -1.47 -0.48
CA PHE A 40 -8.69 -1.84 -0.63
C PHE A 40 -8.87 -3.35 -0.61
N ASP A 41 -10.08 -3.77 -0.25
CA ASP A 41 -10.44 -5.18 -0.20
C ASP A 41 -10.54 -5.72 -1.62
N THR A 42 -9.72 -6.73 -1.94
CA THR A 42 -9.64 -7.30 -3.28
C THR A 42 -10.96 -7.93 -3.71
N ALA A 43 -11.56 -8.72 -2.85
CA ALA A 43 -12.82 -9.41 -3.17
C ALA A 43 -13.95 -8.42 -3.36
N GLU A 44 -14.00 -7.40 -2.51
CA GLU A 44 -15.03 -6.36 -2.62
C GLU A 44 -14.90 -5.59 -3.93
N TYR A 45 -13.68 -5.27 -4.31
CA TYR A 45 -13.45 -4.57 -5.58
C TYR A 45 -13.86 -5.44 -6.77
N CYS A 46 -13.52 -6.73 -6.74
CA CYS A 46 -13.89 -7.64 -7.81
C CYS A 46 -15.40 -7.81 -7.92
N ARG A 47 -16.11 -7.70 -6.81
CA ARG A 47 -17.55 -7.87 -6.76
C ARG A 47 -18.32 -6.59 -7.13
N THR A 48 -17.85 -5.44 -6.66
CA THR A 48 -18.60 -4.18 -6.81
C THR A 48 -17.93 -3.15 -7.70
N GLY A 49 -16.65 -3.31 -7.98
CA GLY A 49 -15.87 -2.32 -8.72
C GLY A 49 -15.53 -1.07 -7.89
N LYS A 50 -15.79 -1.10 -6.60
CA LYS A 50 -15.53 0.03 -5.72
C LYS A 50 -14.32 -0.21 -4.84
N PHE A 51 -13.54 0.85 -4.65
CA PHE A 51 -12.39 0.82 -3.75
C PHE A 51 -12.85 1.15 -2.34
N LYS A 52 -13.03 0.12 -1.53
CA LYS A 52 -13.37 0.31 -0.11
C LYS A 52 -12.15 -0.03 0.72
N GLY A 53 -11.66 0.93 1.44
CA GLY A 53 -10.50 0.75 2.27
C GLY A 53 -9.99 2.06 2.82
N ILE A 54 -8.68 2.18 2.90
CA ILE A 54 -8.05 3.38 3.42
C ILE A 54 -7.11 3.96 2.38
N SER A 55 -6.90 5.27 2.48
CA SER A 55 -5.96 5.98 1.62
C SER A 55 -4.92 6.67 2.49
N VAL A 56 -3.67 6.59 2.05
CA VAL A 56 -2.56 7.24 2.74
C VAL A 56 -1.89 8.18 1.74
N LYS A 57 -1.75 9.43 2.12
CA LYS A 57 -1.07 10.40 1.27
C LYS A 57 0.42 10.10 1.30
N THR A 58 1.06 10.14 0.13
CA THR A 58 2.50 9.91 0.07
C THR A 58 3.27 10.94 0.89
N MET A 59 2.73 12.13 1.02
CA MET A 59 3.34 13.17 1.86
C MET A 59 3.47 12.77 3.32
N ASP A 60 2.55 11.94 3.79
CA ASP A 60 2.59 11.47 5.17
C ASP A 60 3.71 10.48 5.42
N LEU A 61 4.27 9.91 4.36
CA LEU A 61 5.37 8.95 4.46
C LEU A 61 6.75 9.61 4.30
N VAL A 62 6.75 10.85 3.84
CA VAL A 62 7.97 11.58 3.56
C VAL A 62 8.10 12.75 4.54
N ARG A 63 9.09 12.68 5.43
CA ARG A 63 9.25 13.71 6.46
C ARG A 63 10.69 14.15 6.57
#